data_0cbe18dbcf86b5cdfd8ce83b3120b76c
#
_entry.id   0cbe18dbcf86b5cdfd8ce83b3120b76c
#
_cell.length_a   1.000
_cell.length_b   1.000
_cell.length_c   1.000
_cell.angle_alpha   90.00
_cell.angle_beta   90.00
_cell.angle_gamma   90.00
#
_symmetry.space_group_name_H-M   'P 1'
#
loop_
_entity.id
_entity.type
_entity.pdbx_description
1 polymer ?
#
loop_
_entity_poly.entity_id
_entity_poly.type
_entity_poly.pdbx_seq_one_letter_code
_entity_poly.pdbx_strand_id
1 'polypeptide(L)'
;VRPGPGRFRVPEAHEEHWTGIPAPDRKQDMPATPTPLLDSSGLPAGPADIRLIVTDMDGTLLDDAKRIPDGLWPMLAELRRRGVLFSPASGRQYATLFRQFEEVAEGMVFIAENGTYVVRDGVELSSDPLDRSVAAGVARAARRLVADGADVGAVVCGKRAAYVERTDEAFLAEVRKYYVEHRIVEDVTAVDDEMIKVALFDFGSAEHTTAPALAEFAATHQVVVSGEHWVDVMNRTADKGTALRGLQRALGITPAQTMVFGDYLNDLEMLDAAEWSFAMTGAHPEVIRRARHLAPSNNDDGVLRTIARVLDLPYDGVRA
;
A
#
# COMPACT_ATOMS: atom_id res chain seq x y z
N VAL A 1 25.02 20.37 -20.64
CA VAL A 1 23.57 20.50 -20.83
C VAL A 1 22.97 19.19 -20.44
N ARG A 2 22.32 19.11 -19.25
CA ARG A 2 21.59 17.95 -18.81
C ARG A 2 20.21 17.97 -19.48
N PRO A 3 19.67 16.84 -19.98
CA PRO A 3 18.30 16.79 -20.49
C PRO A 3 17.32 16.95 -19.31
N GLY A 4 16.26 17.72 -19.52
CA GLY A 4 15.19 17.94 -18.56
C GLY A 4 14.35 16.67 -18.33
N PRO A 5 13.52 16.62 -17.27
CA PRO A 5 12.74 15.45 -16.92
C PRO A 5 11.77 15.10 -18.05
N GLY A 6 11.91 13.87 -18.56
CA GLY A 6 11.04 13.32 -19.59
C GLY A 6 9.60 13.23 -19.08
N ARG A 7 8.66 13.79 -19.85
CA ARG A 7 7.23 13.62 -19.60
C ARG A 7 6.89 12.14 -19.77
N PHE A 8 6.34 11.53 -18.73
CA PHE A 8 5.71 10.23 -18.81
C PHE A 8 4.64 10.25 -19.91
N ARG A 9 4.87 9.53 -21.02
CA ARG A 9 3.82 9.21 -21.98
C ARG A 9 3.16 7.91 -21.50
N VAL A 10 1.90 8.03 -21.09
CA VAL A 10 1.02 6.87 -20.90
C VAL A 10 0.75 6.31 -22.31
N PRO A 11 1.01 5.03 -22.61
CA PRO A 11 0.60 4.42 -23.87
C PRO A 11 -0.93 4.44 -23.99
N GLU A 12 -1.47 4.71 -25.19
CA GLU A 12 -2.90 4.58 -25.48
C GLU A 12 -3.32 3.12 -25.28
N ALA A 13 -4.26 2.90 -24.34
CA ALA A 13 -4.76 1.59 -23.99
C ALA A 13 -5.64 1.01 -25.12
N HIS A 14 -5.35 -0.22 -25.54
CA HIS A 14 -6.34 -1.04 -26.23
C HIS A 14 -7.40 -1.48 -25.21
N GLU A 15 -8.65 -1.08 -25.45
CA GLU A 15 -9.83 -1.43 -24.64
C GLU A 15 -10.12 -2.94 -24.72
N GLU A 16 -9.66 -3.70 -23.73
CA GLU A 16 -10.34 -4.94 -23.35
C GLU A 16 -11.03 -4.67 -22.01
N HIS A 17 -12.35 -4.57 -22.06
CA HIS A 17 -13.21 -4.27 -20.92
C HIS A 17 -13.09 -5.35 -19.84
N TRP A 18 -12.41 -5.00 -18.75
CA TRP A 18 -12.46 -5.75 -17.51
C TRP A 18 -13.68 -5.27 -16.70
N THR A 19 -14.77 -6.07 -16.68
CA THR A 19 -15.99 -5.76 -15.93
C THR A 19 -15.75 -6.01 -14.44
N GLY A 20 -16.06 -5.01 -13.65
CA GLY A 20 -15.79 -4.90 -12.21
C GLY A 20 -16.06 -6.16 -11.37
N ILE A 21 -15.26 -6.30 -10.30
CA ILE A 21 -15.36 -7.38 -9.31
C ILE A 21 -16.70 -7.26 -8.57
N PRO A 22 -17.55 -8.32 -8.54
CA PRO A 22 -18.71 -8.33 -7.67
C PRO A 22 -18.28 -8.29 -6.20
N ALA A 23 -18.96 -7.49 -5.38
CA ALA A 23 -18.70 -7.36 -3.96
C ALA A 23 -18.75 -8.75 -3.27
N PRO A 24 -17.77 -9.12 -2.43
CA PRO A 24 -17.78 -10.40 -1.75
C PRO A 24 -18.89 -10.45 -0.70
N ASP A 25 -19.63 -11.56 -0.67
CA ASP A 25 -20.64 -11.84 0.36
C ASP A 25 -19.95 -12.12 1.70
N ARG A 26 -20.06 -11.15 2.65
CA ARG A 26 -19.31 -11.12 3.92
C ARG A 26 -19.73 -12.16 4.98
N LYS A 27 -20.56 -13.15 4.64
CA LYS A 27 -21.12 -14.08 5.64
C LYS A 27 -20.58 -15.51 5.62
N GLN A 28 -19.65 -15.84 4.76
CA GLN A 28 -19.12 -17.20 4.71
C GLN A 28 -17.59 -17.16 4.56
N ASP A 29 -16.87 -17.00 5.63
CA ASP A 29 -15.52 -17.51 5.86
C ASP A 29 -14.97 -16.88 7.13
N MET A 30 -15.44 -17.34 8.29
CA MET A 30 -14.66 -17.23 9.50
C MET A 30 -13.48 -18.18 9.36
N PRO A 31 -12.24 -17.70 9.32
CA PRO A 31 -11.10 -18.58 9.27
C PRO A 31 -11.05 -19.44 10.54
N ALA A 32 -10.64 -20.71 10.37
CA ALA A 32 -10.38 -21.64 11.45
C ALA A 32 -9.50 -20.99 12.53
N THR A 33 -9.69 -21.40 13.79
CA THR A 33 -8.92 -20.99 14.98
C THR A 33 -7.45 -20.75 14.61
N PRO A 34 -6.87 -19.57 14.93
CA PRO A 34 -5.50 -19.28 14.52
C PRO A 34 -4.55 -20.35 15.03
N THR A 35 -3.84 -20.98 14.12
CA THR A 35 -2.72 -21.84 14.45
C THR A 35 -1.70 -21.00 15.21
N PRO A 36 -1.10 -21.51 16.31
CA PRO A 36 -0.09 -20.75 17.03
C PRO A 36 0.98 -20.23 16.09
N LEU A 37 1.32 -18.95 16.21
CA LEU A 37 2.41 -18.34 15.45
C LEU A 37 3.68 -19.16 15.65
N LEU A 38 4.13 -19.82 14.59
CA LEU A 38 5.42 -20.45 14.58
C LEU A 38 6.45 -19.35 14.27
N ASP A 39 7.47 -19.24 15.12
CA ASP A 39 8.65 -18.47 14.75
C ASP A 39 9.22 -19.04 13.44
N SER A 40 10.14 -18.34 12.81
CA SER A 40 10.74 -18.80 11.58
C SER A 40 11.43 -20.18 11.68
N SER A 41 11.59 -20.74 12.90
CA SER A 41 12.14 -22.10 13.12
C SER A 41 11.10 -23.20 12.89
N GLY A 42 9.82 -22.88 12.95
CA GLY A 42 8.71 -23.82 12.72
C GLY A 42 8.19 -23.86 11.26
N LEU A 43 8.85 -23.20 10.32
CA LEU A 43 8.50 -23.28 8.90
C LEU A 43 8.78 -24.68 8.34
N PRO A 44 7.94 -25.18 7.40
CA PRO A 44 8.20 -26.46 6.74
C PRO A 44 9.62 -26.53 6.18
N ALA A 45 10.25 -27.68 6.30
CA ALA A 45 11.56 -27.92 5.69
C ALA A 45 11.41 -28.08 4.17
N GLY A 46 12.19 -27.32 3.42
CA GLY A 46 12.24 -27.36 1.95
C GLY A 46 11.60 -26.16 1.27
N PRO A 47 11.95 -25.92 0.01
CA PRO A 47 11.44 -24.77 -0.72
C PRO A 47 9.92 -24.90 -0.97
N ALA A 48 9.17 -23.85 -0.58
CA ALA A 48 7.75 -23.75 -0.90
C ALA A 48 7.56 -23.33 -2.36
N ASP A 49 6.43 -23.74 -3.00
CA ASP A 49 6.04 -23.27 -4.35
C ASP A 49 5.47 -21.85 -4.25
N ILE A 50 6.31 -20.88 -3.89
CA ILE A 50 5.95 -19.48 -3.85
C ILE A 50 6.13 -18.85 -5.23
N ARG A 51 5.09 -18.15 -5.70
CA ARG A 51 5.07 -17.45 -6.98
C ARG A 51 4.83 -15.96 -6.87
N LEU A 52 4.31 -15.51 -5.75
CA LEU A 52 4.04 -14.10 -5.48
C LEU A 52 4.45 -13.77 -4.04
N ILE A 53 5.25 -12.72 -3.90
CA ILE A 53 5.62 -12.14 -2.61
C ILE A 53 5.08 -10.72 -2.59
N VAL A 54 4.29 -10.38 -1.57
CA VAL A 54 3.77 -9.04 -1.36
C VAL A 54 4.23 -8.54 0.01
N THR A 55 4.79 -7.35 0.06
CA THR A 55 5.26 -6.77 1.32
C THR A 55 4.73 -5.37 1.50
N ASP A 56 4.27 -5.05 2.70
CA ASP A 56 4.16 -3.68 3.12
C ASP A 56 5.55 -3.02 3.16
N MET A 57 5.57 -1.68 3.20
CA MET A 57 6.79 -0.89 3.14
C MET A 57 7.24 -0.41 4.52
N ASP A 58 6.45 0.44 5.16
CA ASP A 58 6.83 1.17 6.37
C ASP A 58 6.65 0.31 7.63
N GLY A 59 7.73 -0.03 8.33
CA GLY A 59 7.71 -0.96 9.48
C GLY A 59 7.80 -2.44 9.09
N THR A 60 7.82 -2.72 7.79
CA THR A 60 7.88 -4.07 7.23
C THR A 60 9.15 -4.26 6.39
N LEU A 61 9.20 -3.75 5.15
CA LEU A 61 10.37 -3.86 4.28
C LEU A 61 11.43 -2.81 4.63
N LEU A 62 11.00 -1.57 4.91
CA LEU A 62 11.89 -0.45 5.23
C LEU A 62 12.33 -0.52 6.69
N ASP A 63 13.61 -0.18 6.95
CA ASP A 63 14.09 0.06 8.31
C ASP A 63 13.46 1.33 8.92
N ASP A 64 13.72 1.61 10.20
CA ASP A 64 13.20 2.79 10.90
C ASP A 64 13.73 4.10 10.31
N ALA A 65 14.88 4.06 9.60
CA ALA A 65 15.40 5.18 8.84
C ALA A 65 14.79 5.31 7.43
N LYS A 66 13.75 4.51 7.11
CA LYS A 66 13.03 4.46 5.83
C LYS A 66 13.89 4.06 4.64
N ARG A 67 14.92 3.25 4.87
CA ARG A 67 15.82 2.74 3.83
C ARG A 67 15.40 1.33 3.43
N ILE A 68 15.52 1.04 2.15
CA ILE A 68 15.39 -0.33 1.62
C ILE A 68 16.69 -1.08 1.98
N PRO A 69 16.62 -2.32 2.51
CA PRO A 69 17.81 -3.13 2.76
C PRO A 69 18.58 -3.40 1.47
N ASP A 70 19.91 -3.21 1.47
CA ASP A 70 20.75 -3.41 0.28
C ASP A 70 20.66 -4.84 -0.27
N GLY A 71 20.45 -5.82 0.60
CA GLY A 71 20.27 -7.23 0.22
C GLY A 71 19.01 -7.49 -0.62
N LEU A 72 18.07 -6.53 -0.72
CA LEU A 72 16.87 -6.70 -1.54
C LEU A 72 17.21 -6.79 -3.03
N TRP A 73 18.16 -5.98 -3.52
CA TRP A 73 18.45 -5.89 -4.95
C TRP A 73 18.93 -7.21 -5.55
N PRO A 74 19.94 -7.90 -4.99
CA PRO A 74 20.33 -9.23 -5.46
C PRO A 74 19.23 -10.26 -5.24
N MET A 75 18.42 -10.15 -4.19
CA MET A 75 17.29 -11.04 -3.95
C MET A 75 16.23 -10.90 -5.04
N LEU A 76 15.86 -9.69 -5.46
CA LEU A 76 14.91 -9.46 -6.55
C LEU A 76 15.38 -10.08 -7.87
N ALA A 77 16.68 -9.99 -8.17
CA ALA A 77 17.26 -10.64 -9.35
C ALA A 77 17.11 -12.17 -9.28
N GLU A 78 17.34 -12.77 -8.13
CA GLU A 78 17.17 -14.22 -7.93
C GLU A 78 15.70 -14.65 -7.96
N LEU A 79 14.78 -13.88 -7.33
CA LEU A 79 13.34 -14.12 -7.40
C LEU A 79 12.86 -14.10 -8.85
N ARG A 80 13.26 -13.09 -9.63
CA ARG A 80 12.95 -12.99 -11.07
C ARG A 80 13.45 -14.21 -11.84
N ARG A 81 14.68 -14.66 -11.58
CA ARG A 81 15.27 -15.86 -12.21
C ARG A 81 14.45 -17.12 -11.92
N ARG A 82 13.83 -17.20 -10.73
CA ARG A 82 12.94 -18.32 -10.32
C ARG A 82 11.49 -18.15 -10.77
N GLY A 83 11.15 -17.04 -11.43
CA GLY A 83 9.78 -16.75 -11.84
C GLY A 83 8.87 -16.34 -10.68
N VAL A 84 9.42 -15.88 -9.56
CA VAL A 84 8.69 -15.38 -8.40
C VAL A 84 8.50 -13.87 -8.57
N LEU A 85 7.26 -13.43 -8.54
CA LEU A 85 6.90 -12.02 -8.60
C LEU A 85 7.05 -11.38 -7.23
N PHE A 86 7.54 -10.15 -7.21
CA PHE A 86 7.61 -9.31 -6.01
C PHE A 86 6.74 -8.07 -6.20
N SER A 87 5.98 -7.70 -5.17
CA SER A 87 5.05 -6.58 -5.20
C SER A 87 5.12 -5.79 -3.89
N PRO A 88 5.55 -4.53 -3.89
CA PRO A 88 5.35 -3.65 -2.76
C PRO A 88 3.87 -3.27 -2.66
N ALA A 89 3.32 -3.24 -1.43
CA ALA A 89 1.94 -2.86 -1.13
C ALA A 89 1.92 -1.77 -0.05
N SER A 90 1.49 -0.57 -0.38
CA SER A 90 1.61 0.57 0.54
C SER A 90 0.47 1.57 0.38
N GLY A 91 0.25 2.40 1.42
CA GLY A 91 -0.59 3.60 1.34
C GLY A 91 0.04 4.74 0.52
N ARG A 92 1.30 4.59 0.09
CA ARG A 92 2.03 5.57 -0.72
C ARG A 92 1.47 5.66 -2.13
N GLN A 93 1.65 6.84 -2.74
CA GLN A 93 1.34 7.06 -4.16
C GLN A 93 2.13 6.10 -5.06
N TYR A 94 1.51 5.64 -6.15
CA TYR A 94 2.20 4.78 -7.15
C TYR A 94 3.52 5.39 -7.63
N ALA A 95 3.55 6.67 -7.97
CA ALA A 95 4.77 7.34 -8.41
C ALA A 95 5.88 7.32 -7.35
N THR A 96 5.51 7.40 -6.07
CA THR A 96 6.46 7.31 -4.94
C THR A 96 7.04 5.90 -4.81
N LEU A 97 6.19 4.87 -4.91
CA LEU A 97 6.65 3.47 -4.90
C LEU A 97 7.52 3.16 -6.12
N PHE A 98 7.06 3.53 -7.31
CA PHE A 98 7.79 3.31 -8.55
C PHE A 98 9.21 3.90 -8.48
N ARG A 99 9.35 5.13 -8.01
CA ARG A 99 10.67 5.79 -7.87
C ARG A 99 11.64 5.02 -6.97
N GLN A 100 11.13 4.33 -5.95
CA GLN A 100 11.98 3.54 -5.04
C GLN A 100 12.53 2.27 -5.70
N PHE A 101 11.86 1.76 -6.72
CA PHE A 101 12.20 0.51 -7.42
C PHE A 101 12.53 0.74 -8.90
N GLU A 102 12.70 1.99 -9.35
CA GLU A 102 12.80 2.38 -10.77
C GLU A 102 13.79 1.52 -11.57
N GLU A 103 14.95 1.21 -10.98
CA GLU A 103 16.01 0.42 -11.65
C GLU A 103 15.64 -1.06 -11.86
N VAL A 104 14.66 -1.58 -11.11
CA VAL A 104 14.27 -3.00 -11.12
C VAL A 104 12.77 -3.19 -11.34
N ALA A 105 12.05 -2.12 -11.66
CA ALA A 105 10.58 -2.08 -11.73
C ALA A 105 9.97 -2.91 -12.85
N GLU A 106 10.76 -3.29 -13.90
CA GLU A 106 10.27 -4.07 -15.02
C GLU A 106 9.60 -5.38 -14.58
N GLY A 107 8.34 -5.57 -14.96
CA GLY A 107 7.52 -6.72 -14.59
C GLY A 107 7.03 -6.73 -13.14
N MET A 108 7.42 -5.76 -12.31
CA MET A 108 6.96 -5.64 -10.93
C MET A 108 5.52 -5.12 -10.89
N VAL A 109 4.72 -5.66 -9.97
CA VAL A 109 3.38 -5.14 -9.68
C VAL A 109 3.47 -4.23 -8.47
N PHE A 110 2.81 -3.08 -8.52
CA PHE A 110 2.72 -2.12 -7.43
C PHE A 110 1.28 -2.07 -6.92
N ILE A 111 1.06 -2.40 -5.66
CA ILE A 111 -0.21 -2.21 -4.96
C ILE A 111 -0.09 -0.89 -4.20
N ALA A 112 -0.58 0.19 -4.80
CA ALA A 112 -0.45 1.55 -4.28
C ALA A 112 -1.74 2.03 -3.60
N GLU A 113 -1.65 3.14 -2.85
CA GLU A 113 -2.77 3.85 -2.22
C GLU A 113 -3.68 2.90 -1.41
N ASN A 114 -3.07 1.99 -0.61
CA ASN A 114 -3.78 0.95 0.16
C ASN A 114 -4.61 -0.02 -0.70
N GLY A 115 -4.20 -0.26 -1.95
CA GLY A 115 -4.89 -1.18 -2.85
C GLY A 115 -5.93 -0.53 -3.77
N THR A 116 -6.15 0.79 -3.67
CA THR A 116 -7.04 1.50 -4.60
C THR A 116 -6.49 1.59 -6.01
N TYR A 117 -5.18 1.37 -6.19
CA TYR A 117 -4.53 1.46 -7.50
C TYR A 117 -3.44 0.41 -7.65
N VAL A 118 -3.62 -0.51 -8.61
CA VAL A 118 -2.68 -1.61 -8.89
C VAL A 118 -2.14 -1.44 -10.30
N VAL A 119 -0.82 -1.37 -10.42
CA VAL A 119 -0.13 -1.05 -11.70
C VAL A 119 1.01 -2.02 -11.95
N ARG A 120 1.18 -2.43 -13.20
CA ARG A 120 2.34 -3.19 -13.69
C ARG A 120 2.85 -2.57 -14.98
N ASP A 121 4.15 -2.30 -15.07
CA ASP A 121 4.78 -1.74 -16.27
C ASP A 121 4.08 -0.47 -16.80
N GLY A 122 3.56 0.38 -15.89
CA GLY A 122 2.81 1.58 -16.25
C GLY A 122 1.37 1.32 -16.72
N VAL A 123 0.92 0.06 -16.76
CA VAL A 123 -0.44 -0.33 -17.13
C VAL A 123 -1.26 -0.61 -15.87
N GLU A 124 -2.42 0.00 -15.77
CA GLU A 124 -3.38 -0.27 -14.69
C GLU A 124 -3.90 -1.71 -14.81
N LEU A 125 -3.78 -2.49 -13.73
CA LEU A 125 -4.39 -3.82 -13.61
C LEU A 125 -5.75 -3.74 -12.93
N SER A 126 -5.89 -2.87 -11.94
CA SER A 126 -7.16 -2.60 -11.28
C SER A 126 -7.12 -1.28 -10.53
N SER A 127 -8.28 -0.67 -10.34
CA SER A 127 -8.47 0.47 -9.45
C SER A 127 -9.84 0.42 -8.78
N ASP A 128 -9.96 1.15 -7.67
CA ASP A 128 -11.20 1.34 -6.93
C ASP A 128 -11.42 2.86 -6.74
N PRO A 129 -11.90 3.55 -7.79
CA PRO A 129 -12.00 5.00 -7.79
C PRO A 129 -13.08 5.48 -6.81
N LEU A 130 -12.82 6.61 -6.17
CA LEU A 130 -13.74 7.30 -5.28
C LEU A 130 -14.64 8.23 -6.08
N ASP A 131 -15.95 8.19 -5.83
CA ASP A 131 -16.88 9.11 -6.47
C ASP A 131 -16.43 10.56 -6.32
N ARG A 132 -16.45 11.33 -7.43
CA ARG A 132 -16.07 12.75 -7.44
C ARG A 132 -16.86 13.58 -6.41
N SER A 133 -18.15 13.26 -6.22
CA SER A 133 -19.00 13.93 -5.24
C SER A 133 -18.54 13.70 -3.81
N VAL A 134 -18.04 12.50 -3.52
CA VAL A 134 -17.49 12.12 -2.22
C VAL A 134 -16.14 12.79 -1.99
N ALA A 135 -15.22 12.72 -2.96
CA ALA A 135 -13.95 13.42 -2.88
C ALA A 135 -14.13 14.93 -2.64
N ALA A 136 -15.04 15.56 -3.38
CA ALA A 136 -15.40 16.96 -3.17
C ALA A 136 -16.06 17.20 -1.79
N GLY A 137 -16.84 16.26 -1.29
CA GLY A 137 -17.46 16.31 0.05
C GLY A 137 -16.41 16.33 1.15
N VAL A 138 -15.42 15.43 1.07
CA VAL A 138 -14.29 15.34 2.01
C VAL A 138 -13.42 16.61 1.95
N ALA A 139 -13.11 17.10 0.75
CA ALA A 139 -12.37 18.36 0.59
C ALA A 139 -13.11 19.55 1.24
N ARG A 140 -14.44 19.62 1.08
CA ARG A 140 -15.26 20.65 1.77
C ARG A 140 -15.26 20.46 3.29
N ALA A 141 -15.23 19.23 3.80
CA ALA A 141 -15.12 18.97 5.24
C ALA A 141 -13.77 19.48 5.78
N ALA A 142 -12.68 19.25 5.05
CA ALA A 142 -11.37 19.80 5.40
C ALA A 142 -11.38 21.35 5.45
N ARG A 143 -12.01 22.00 4.47
CA ARG A 143 -12.16 23.48 4.45
C ARG A 143 -12.98 23.98 5.66
N ARG A 144 -14.01 23.23 6.10
CA ARG A 144 -14.78 23.57 7.33
C ARG A 144 -13.90 23.47 8.56
N LEU A 145 -13.12 22.37 8.70
CA LEU A 145 -12.17 22.21 9.82
C LEU A 145 -11.20 23.39 9.91
N VAL A 146 -10.64 23.82 8.78
CA VAL A 146 -9.75 25.00 8.73
C VAL A 146 -10.47 26.27 9.15
N ALA A 147 -11.71 26.48 8.69
CA ALA A 147 -12.52 27.65 9.08
C ALA A 147 -12.85 27.64 10.59
N ASP A 148 -12.97 26.47 11.21
CA ASP A 148 -13.19 26.27 12.64
C ASP A 148 -11.88 26.33 13.46
N GLY A 149 -10.75 26.63 12.81
CA GLY A 149 -9.45 26.86 13.45
C GLY A 149 -8.54 25.65 13.57
N ALA A 150 -8.88 24.51 12.95
CA ALA A 150 -7.99 23.36 12.89
C ALA A 150 -6.85 23.58 11.88
N ASP A 151 -5.65 23.12 12.21
CA ASP A 151 -4.48 23.18 11.33
C ASP A 151 -4.41 21.92 10.46
N VAL A 152 -5.25 21.86 9.42
CA VAL A 152 -5.46 20.70 8.56
C VAL A 152 -5.20 21.05 7.10
N GLY A 153 -4.70 20.10 6.31
CA GLY A 153 -4.57 20.19 4.86
C GLY A 153 -5.09 18.93 4.17
N ALA A 154 -5.83 19.10 3.07
CA ALA A 154 -6.32 18.00 2.26
C ALA A 154 -5.38 17.71 1.09
N VAL A 155 -5.19 16.42 0.80
CA VAL A 155 -4.54 15.88 -0.38
C VAL A 155 -5.55 15.03 -1.13
N VAL A 156 -6.03 15.49 -2.27
CA VAL A 156 -6.95 14.74 -3.13
C VAL A 156 -6.11 13.92 -4.10
N CYS A 157 -6.11 12.61 -3.91
CA CYS A 157 -5.28 11.69 -4.68
C CYS A 157 -6.02 11.23 -5.93
N GLY A 158 -5.50 11.63 -7.10
CA GLY A 158 -5.91 11.13 -8.39
C GLY A 158 -4.91 10.10 -8.93
N LYS A 159 -5.29 9.40 -10.01
CA LYS A 159 -4.40 8.45 -10.67
C LYS A 159 -3.15 9.10 -11.26
N ARG A 160 -3.24 10.37 -11.70
CA ARG A 160 -2.15 11.11 -12.35
C ARG A 160 -1.29 11.93 -11.39
N ALA A 161 -1.90 12.46 -10.31
CA ALA A 161 -1.20 13.26 -9.31
C ALA A 161 -2.00 13.36 -8.02
N ALA A 162 -1.35 13.80 -6.94
CA ALA A 162 -2.00 14.28 -5.75
C ALA A 162 -2.23 15.81 -5.87
N TYR A 163 -3.38 16.29 -5.47
CA TYR A 163 -3.78 17.70 -5.63
C TYR A 163 -3.99 18.34 -4.27
N VAL A 164 -3.42 19.53 -4.07
CA VAL A 164 -3.48 20.28 -2.83
C VAL A 164 -3.83 21.74 -3.10
N GLU A 165 -4.53 22.39 -2.16
CA GLU A 165 -4.82 23.83 -2.20
C GLU A 165 -3.90 24.62 -1.27
N ARG A 166 -3.53 24.00 -0.14
CA ARG A 166 -2.68 24.59 0.87
C ARG A 166 -1.23 24.67 0.38
N THR A 167 -0.59 25.84 0.53
CA THR A 167 0.68 26.18 -0.12
C THR A 167 1.82 26.48 0.84
N ASP A 168 1.57 26.51 2.15
CA ASP A 168 2.64 26.76 3.12
C ASP A 168 3.66 25.60 3.17
N GLU A 169 4.90 25.95 3.41
CA GLU A 169 6.02 25.01 3.32
C GLU A 169 5.91 23.89 4.37
N ALA A 170 5.33 24.14 5.55
CA ALA A 170 5.18 23.13 6.58
C ALA A 170 4.29 21.98 6.08
N PHE A 171 3.14 22.30 5.48
CA PHE A 171 2.26 21.30 4.90
C PHE A 171 2.86 20.62 3.67
N LEU A 172 3.45 21.40 2.75
CA LEU A 172 4.05 20.83 1.54
C LEU A 172 5.24 19.91 1.85
N ALA A 173 5.99 20.15 2.93
CA ALA A 173 7.05 19.26 3.38
C ALA A 173 6.48 17.88 3.79
N GLU A 174 5.31 17.84 4.44
CA GLU A 174 4.64 16.57 4.76
C GLU A 174 4.11 15.88 3.50
N VAL A 175 3.48 16.63 2.60
CA VAL A 175 2.98 16.09 1.32
C VAL A 175 4.09 15.42 0.51
N ARG A 176 5.26 16.05 0.38
CA ARG A 176 6.38 15.55 -0.42
C ARG A 176 6.96 14.21 0.08
N LYS A 177 6.76 13.88 1.35
CA LYS A 177 7.22 12.59 1.91
C LYS A 177 6.47 11.40 1.28
N TYR A 178 5.20 11.59 0.92
CA TYR A 178 4.30 10.53 0.46
C TYR A 178 3.87 10.66 -0.99
N TYR A 179 3.89 11.89 -1.56
CA TYR A 179 3.36 12.24 -2.87
C TYR A 179 4.40 12.97 -3.71
N VAL A 180 5.24 12.21 -4.42
CA VAL A 180 6.27 12.80 -5.30
C VAL A 180 5.66 13.52 -6.51
N GLU A 181 4.54 13.01 -7.03
CA GLU A 181 3.76 13.67 -8.08
C GLU A 181 2.59 14.42 -7.41
N HIS A 182 2.83 15.67 -7.02
CA HIS A 182 1.79 16.53 -6.48
C HIS A 182 1.67 17.84 -7.25
N ARG A 183 0.48 18.43 -7.24
CA ARG A 183 0.15 19.69 -7.92
C ARG A 183 -0.62 20.60 -6.98
N ILE A 184 -0.21 21.85 -6.95
CA ILE A 184 -0.95 22.92 -6.28
C ILE A 184 -2.00 23.42 -7.24
N VAL A 185 -3.26 23.48 -6.79
CA VAL A 185 -4.43 23.92 -7.57
C VAL A 185 -5.26 24.91 -6.76
N GLU A 186 -6.04 25.75 -7.45
CA GLU A 186 -6.94 26.70 -6.77
C GLU A 186 -8.13 26.01 -6.12
N ASP A 187 -8.66 24.95 -6.75
CA ASP A 187 -9.81 24.18 -6.27
C ASP A 187 -9.64 22.69 -6.60
N VAL A 188 -9.38 21.88 -5.58
CA VAL A 188 -9.24 20.41 -5.73
C VAL A 188 -10.54 19.75 -6.17
N THR A 189 -11.70 20.39 -5.98
CA THR A 189 -13.00 19.83 -6.40
C THR A 189 -13.25 19.98 -7.90
N ALA A 190 -12.50 20.88 -8.56
CA ALA A 190 -12.59 21.15 -10.00
C ALA A 190 -11.57 20.35 -10.84
N VAL A 191 -10.70 19.58 -10.20
CA VAL A 191 -9.65 18.81 -10.90
C VAL A 191 -10.28 17.76 -11.80
N ASP A 192 -9.76 17.66 -13.03
CA ASP A 192 -10.11 16.62 -13.99
C ASP A 192 -9.13 15.44 -13.88
N ASP A 193 -9.38 14.55 -12.93
CA ASP A 193 -8.67 13.29 -12.73
C ASP A 193 -9.64 12.26 -12.14
N GLU A 194 -9.31 11.00 -12.18
CA GLU A 194 -10.02 9.93 -11.51
C GLU A 194 -9.49 9.81 -10.08
N MET A 195 -10.33 10.21 -9.12
CA MET A 195 -9.94 10.25 -7.72
C MET A 195 -9.98 8.85 -7.11
N ILE A 196 -8.97 8.50 -6.34
CA ILE A 196 -8.82 7.17 -5.71
C ILE A 196 -8.83 7.24 -4.19
N LYS A 197 -8.44 8.37 -3.62
CA LYS A 197 -8.38 8.60 -2.17
C LYS A 197 -8.41 10.10 -1.86
N VAL A 198 -8.90 10.47 -0.69
CA VAL A 198 -8.62 11.79 -0.10
C VAL A 198 -7.95 11.59 1.24
N ALA A 199 -6.75 12.13 1.40
CA ALA A 199 -6.01 12.13 2.66
C ALA A 199 -6.06 13.51 3.31
N LEU A 200 -6.23 13.56 4.64
CA LEU A 200 -6.13 14.80 5.41
C LEU A 200 -4.94 14.68 6.36
N PHE A 201 -4.09 15.69 6.32
CA PHE A 201 -3.01 15.86 7.30
C PHE A 201 -3.45 16.86 8.37
N ASP A 202 -3.30 16.48 9.63
CA ASP A 202 -3.63 17.28 10.80
C ASP A 202 -2.35 17.52 11.61
N PHE A 203 -1.93 18.77 11.77
CA PHE A 203 -0.78 19.12 12.59
C PHE A 203 -1.01 18.86 14.08
N GLY A 204 -2.27 18.70 14.50
CA GLY A 204 -2.66 18.24 15.83
C GLY A 204 -2.80 16.72 15.90
N SER A 205 -4.03 16.22 16.05
CA SER A 205 -4.33 14.79 16.17
C SER A 205 -5.38 14.37 15.15
N ALA A 206 -4.98 13.56 14.20
CA ALA A 206 -5.88 12.99 13.21
C ALA A 206 -7.01 12.17 13.85
N GLU A 207 -6.71 11.41 14.92
CA GLU A 207 -7.67 10.57 15.63
C GLU A 207 -8.73 11.39 16.40
N HIS A 208 -8.30 12.50 17.04
CA HIS A 208 -9.18 13.25 17.94
C HIS A 208 -9.88 14.42 17.28
N THR A 209 -9.37 14.92 16.16
CA THR A 209 -9.91 16.10 15.46
C THR A 209 -10.49 15.74 14.10
N THR A 210 -9.66 15.21 13.20
CA THR A 210 -10.03 15.03 11.80
C THR A 210 -10.93 13.82 11.58
N ALA A 211 -10.62 12.65 12.17
CA ALA A 211 -11.42 11.45 11.98
C ALA A 211 -12.87 11.59 12.47
N PRO A 212 -13.15 12.18 13.65
CA PRO A 212 -14.52 12.45 14.09
C PRO A 212 -15.29 13.38 13.13
N ALA A 213 -14.63 14.38 12.56
CA ALA A 213 -15.25 15.32 11.61
C ALA A 213 -15.60 14.67 10.26
N LEU A 214 -15.00 13.53 9.95
CA LEU A 214 -15.27 12.73 8.75
C LEU A 214 -16.24 11.56 9.02
N ALA A 215 -16.83 11.45 10.21
CA ALA A 215 -17.69 10.33 10.60
C ALA A 215 -18.91 10.16 9.65
N GLU A 216 -19.40 11.25 9.01
CA GLU A 216 -20.49 11.18 8.03
C GLU A 216 -20.14 10.27 6.83
N PHE A 217 -18.85 10.18 6.46
CA PHE A 217 -18.39 9.33 5.36
C PHE A 217 -18.21 7.86 5.78
N ALA A 218 -18.02 7.57 7.06
CA ALA A 218 -17.77 6.22 7.56
C ALA A 218 -18.95 5.25 7.36
N ALA A 219 -20.16 5.76 7.12
CA ALA A 219 -21.33 4.94 6.82
C ALA A 219 -21.22 4.21 5.47
N THR A 220 -20.56 4.81 4.49
CA THR A 220 -20.48 4.31 3.11
C THR A 220 -19.05 4.11 2.59
N HIS A 221 -18.06 4.68 3.24
CA HIS A 221 -16.65 4.66 2.84
C HIS A 221 -15.78 4.19 4.02
N GLN A 222 -14.53 3.90 3.74
CA GLN A 222 -13.53 3.73 4.78
C GLN A 222 -13.01 5.11 5.20
N VAL A 223 -12.96 5.34 6.51
CA VAL A 223 -12.27 6.47 7.14
C VAL A 223 -11.24 5.85 8.06
N VAL A 224 -9.98 5.89 7.65
CA VAL A 224 -8.88 5.18 8.30
C VAL A 224 -7.88 6.17 8.86
N VAL A 225 -7.62 6.12 10.16
CA VAL A 225 -6.45 6.78 10.75
C VAL A 225 -5.23 5.98 10.34
N SER A 226 -4.47 6.50 9.39
CA SER A 226 -3.30 5.84 8.80
C SER A 226 -1.97 6.25 9.44
N GLY A 227 -2.02 7.09 10.46
CA GLY A 227 -0.89 7.56 11.27
C GLY A 227 -1.34 8.63 12.26
N GLU A 228 -0.43 9.11 13.11
CA GLU A 228 -0.72 10.13 14.13
C GLU A 228 -1.38 11.39 13.54
N HIS A 229 -0.98 11.74 12.32
CA HIS A 229 -1.37 12.97 11.64
C HIS A 229 -2.20 12.75 10.38
N TRP A 230 -2.47 11.51 9.96
CA TRP A 230 -3.12 11.22 8.70
C TRP A 230 -4.45 10.48 8.86
N VAL A 231 -5.47 10.93 8.14
CA VAL A 231 -6.73 10.21 7.91
C VAL A 231 -6.94 10.06 6.42
N ASP A 232 -7.21 8.83 5.98
CA ASP A 232 -7.53 8.49 4.59
C ASP A 232 -9.03 8.18 4.46
N VAL A 233 -9.65 8.72 3.41
CA VAL A 233 -11.01 8.36 2.99
C VAL A 233 -10.93 7.68 1.63
N MET A 234 -11.45 6.45 1.55
CA MET A 234 -11.41 5.58 0.37
C MET A 234 -12.74 4.86 0.20
N ASN A 235 -12.93 4.21 -0.94
CA ASN A 235 -14.05 3.30 -1.10
C ASN A 235 -13.99 2.16 -0.06
N ARG A 236 -15.17 1.66 0.31
CA ARG A 236 -15.31 0.61 1.33
C ARG A 236 -14.66 -0.72 0.94
N THR A 237 -14.56 -0.97 -0.35
CA THR A 237 -13.98 -2.16 -0.96
C THR A 237 -12.46 -2.08 -1.13
N ALA A 238 -11.89 -0.90 -0.96
CA ALA A 238 -10.47 -0.66 -1.17
C ALA A 238 -9.65 -1.10 0.05
N ASP A 239 -8.90 -2.17 -0.08
CA ASP A 239 -7.90 -2.65 0.87
C ASP A 239 -6.82 -3.45 0.15
N LYS A 240 -5.64 -3.60 0.78
CA LYS A 240 -4.50 -4.33 0.21
C LYS A 240 -4.84 -5.80 -0.08
N GLY A 241 -5.69 -6.42 0.72
CA GLY A 241 -6.09 -7.82 0.54
C GLY A 241 -7.05 -8.01 -0.63
N THR A 242 -7.99 -7.10 -0.85
CA THR A 242 -8.86 -7.11 -2.03
C THR A 242 -8.04 -6.93 -3.31
N ALA A 243 -7.09 -5.99 -3.32
CA ALA A 243 -6.14 -5.81 -4.41
C ALA A 243 -5.32 -7.08 -4.67
N LEU A 244 -4.77 -7.69 -3.60
CA LEU A 244 -4.00 -8.93 -3.70
C LEU A 244 -4.85 -10.09 -4.25
N ARG A 245 -6.07 -10.30 -3.74
CA ARG A 245 -6.98 -11.34 -4.27
C ARG A 245 -7.32 -11.11 -5.75
N GLY A 246 -7.46 -9.84 -6.17
CA GLY A 246 -7.61 -9.48 -7.58
C GLY A 246 -6.38 -9.89 -8.41
N LEU A 247 -5.20 -9.57 -7.92
CA LEU A 247 -3.93 -9.92 -8.57
C LEU A 247 -3.72 -11.44 -8.65
N GLN A 248 -4.00 -12.17 -7.58
CA GLN A 248 -3.94 -13.65 -7.54
C GLN A 248 -4.81 -14.26 -8.63
N ARG A 249 -6.08 -13.82 -8.76
CA ARG A 249 -6.98 -14.29 -9.81
C ARG A 249 -6.47 -13.98 -11.21
N ALA A 250 -6.00 -12.75 -11.43
CA ALA A 250 -5.49 -12.32 -12.75
C ALA A 250 -4.26 -13.12 -13.20
N LEU A 251 -3.40 -13.51 -12.23
CA LEU A 251 -2.17 -14.25 -12.50
C LEU A 251 -2.32 -15.78 -12.39
N GLY A 252 -3.48 -16.30 -11.95
CA GLY A 252 -3.67 -17.72 -11.67
C GLY A 252 -2.79 -18.25 -10.52
N ILE A 253 -2.47 -17.37 -9.54
CA ILE A 253 -1.66 -17.69 -8.37
C ILE A 253 -2.60 -17.92 -7.18
N THR A 254 -2.36 -19.00 -6.42
CA THR A 254 -3.19 -19.37 -5.27
C THR A 254 -2.69 -18.71 -3.97
N PRO A 255 -3.54 -18.66 -2.92
CA PRO A 255 -3.08 -18.26 -1.58
C PRO A 255 -1.92 -19.11 -1.06
N ALA A 256 -1.87 -20.40 -1.39
CA ALA A 256 -0.77 -21.31 -1.01
C ALA A 256 0.56 -20.98 -1.74
N GLN A 257 0.49 -20.27 -2.85
CA GLN A 257 1.65 -19.81 -3.63
C GLN A 257 2.00 -18.34 -3.36
N THR A 258 1.35 -17.74 -2.38
CA THR A 258 1.52 -16.32 -2.04
C THR A 258 2.11 -16.17 -0.65
N MET A 259 3.14 -15.34 -0.55
CA MET A 259 3.77 -14.93 0.70
C MET A 259 3.52 -13.44 0.93
N VAL A 260 3.10 -13.06 2.14
CA VAL A 260 2.82 -11.67 2.49
C VAL A 260 3.45 -11.27 3.81
N PHE A 261 3.85 -9.99 3.92
CA PHE A 261 4.43 -9.39 5.10
C PHE A 261 3.73 -8.09 5.45
N GLY A 262 3.48 -7.87 6.74
CA GLY A 262 2.86 -6.65 7.22
C GLY A 262 3.10 -6.42 8.72
N ASP A 263 2.85 -5.20 9.17
CA ASP A 263 3.05 -4.80 10.56
C ASP A 263 1.90 -4.00 11.16
N TYR A 264 1.02 -3.43 10.35
CA TYR A 264 -0.05 -2.55 10.83
C TYR A 264 -1.46 -2.96 10.37
N LEU A 265 -2.48 -2.28 10.88
CA LEU A 265 -3.90 -2.65 10.73
C LEU A 265 -4.39 -2.67 9.28
N ASN A 266 -3.79 -1.88 8.39
CA ASN A 266 -4.11 -1.87 6.95
C ASN A 266 -3.57 -3.10 6.18
N ASP A 267 -2.86 -4.00 6.87
CA ASP A 267 -2.33 -5.25 6.32
C ASP A 267 -3.21 -6.47 6.64
N LEU A 268 -4.20 -6.33 7.53
CA LEU A 268 -4.99 -7.46 8.02
C LEU A 268 -5.64 -8.26 6.89
N GLU A 269 -6.28 -7.59 5.94
CA GLU A 269 -6.93 -8.23 4.80
C GLU A 269 -5.93 -8.85 3.82
N MET A 270 -4.70 -8.28 3.74
CA MET A 270 -3.61 -8.83 2.94
C MET A 270 -3.06 -10.12 3.59
N LEU A 271 -2.91 -10.15 4.90
CA LEU A 271 -2.49 -11.35 5.64
C LEU A 271 -3.48 -12.50 5.48
N ASP A 272 -4.80 -12.20 5.44
CA ASP A 272 -5.84 -13.19 5.19
C ASP A 272 -5.84 -13.76 3.77
N ALA A 273 -5.31 -13.02 2.82
CA ALA A 273 -5.30 -13.42 1.42
C ALA A 273 -4.21 -14.44 1.05
N ALA A 274 -3.33 -14.81 2.00
CA ALA A 274 -2.19 -15.70 1.74
C ALA A 274 -2.04 -16.77 2.83
N GLU A 275 -1.59 -17.97 2.43
CA GLU A 275 -1.25 -19.02 3.39
C GLU A 275 0.10 -18.79 4.05
N TRP A 276 1.01 -18.09 3.41
CA TRP A 276 2.31 -17.70 3.96
C TRP A 276 2.26 -16.24 4.43
N SER A 277 1.49 -15.97 5.50
CA SER A 277 1.35 -14.63 6.06
C SER A 277 2.25 -14.45 7.27
N PHE A 278 3.02 -13.34 7.26
CA PHE A 278 4.02 -13.02 8.28
C PHE A 278 3.73 -11.64 8.89
N ALA A 279 3.59 -11.61 10.22
CA ALA A 279 3.68 -10.37 10.98
C ALA A 279 5.14 -10.08 11.33
N MET A 280 5.57 -8.82 11.24
CA MET A 280 6.88 -8.42 11.70
C MET A 280 6.96 -8.48 13.23
N THR A 281 8.12 -8.84 13.77
CA THR A 281 8.37 -8.68 15.21
C THR A 281 8.30 -7.19 15.56
N GLY A 282 7.39 -6.81 16.45
CA GLY A 282 7.06 -5.42 16.75
C GLY A 282 5.81 -4.89 16.05
N ALA A 283 5.15 -5.69 15.19
CA ALA A 283 3.88 -5.35 14.58
C ALA A 283 2.76 -5.11 15.61
N HIS A 284 1.70 -4.46 15.17
CA HIS A 284 0.50 -4.25 15.99
C HIS A 284 -0.04 -5.60 16.53
N PRO A 285 -0.49 -5.69 17.80
CA PRO A 285 -0.93 -6.96 18.40
C PRO A 285 -2.02 -7.70 17.62
N GLU A 286 -2.89 -6.99 16.93
CA GLU A 286 -3.92 -7.59 16.08
C GLU A 286 -3.33 -8.22 14.82
N VAL A 287 -2.34 -7.59 14.21
CA VAL A 287 -1.59 -8.12 13.07
C VAL A 287 -0.84 -9.41 13.47
N ILE A 288 -0.19 -9.40 14.63
CA ILE A 288 0.46 -10.61 15.19
C ILE A 288 -0.55 -11.74 15.39
N ARG A 289 -1.75 -11.44 15.89
CA ARG A 289 -2.80 -12.48 16.06
C ARG A 289 -3.36 -13.02 14.75
N ARG A 290 -3.34 -12.19 13.69
CA ARG A 290 -3.93 -12.52 12.39
C ARG A 290 -2.99 -13.30 11.48
N ALA A 291 -1.70 -12.97 11.50
CA ALA A 291 -0.69 -13.65 10.70
C ALA A 291 -0.52 -15.11 11.14
N ARG A 292 -0.10 -15.96 10.22
CA ARG A 292 0.20 -17.37 10.50
C ARG A 292 1.60 -17.57 11.06
N HIS A 293 2.51 -16.64 10.79
CA HIS A 293 3.92 -16.73 11.19
C HIS A 293 4.44 -15.38 11.64
N LEU A 294 5.59 -15.40 12.33
CA LEU A 294 6.37 -14.22 12.67
C LEU A 294 7.62 -14.13 11.81
N ALA A 295 7.91 -12.93 11.33
CA ALA A 295 9.20 -12.57 10.74
C ALA A 295 10.02 -11.76 11.74
N PRO A 296 11.38 -11.80 11.66
CA PRO A 296 12.23 -10.91 12.43
C PRO A 296 11.87 -9.42 12.19
N SER A 297 12.44 -8.52 13.02
CA SER A 297 12.23 -7.08 12.89
C SER A 297 12.64 -6.56 11.49
N ASN A 298 11.95 -5.51 11.03
CA ASN A 298 12.33 -4.74 9.85
C ASN A 298 13.78 -4.21 9.93
N ASN A 299 14.24 -3.87 11.14
CA ASN A 299 15.63 -3.44 11.37
C ASN A 299 16.66 -4.57 11.27
N ASP A 300 16.21 -5.83 11.23
CA ASP A 300 17.05 -7.02 11.12
C ASP A 300 16.89 -7.72 9.76
N ASP A 301 16.47 -6.99 8.72
CA ASP A 301 16.18 -7.50 7.38
C ASP A 301 15.16 -8.65 7.40
N GLY A 302 14.15 -8.56 8.26
CA GLY A 302 13.24 -9.65 8.60
C GLY A 302 12.52 -10.24 7.40
N VAL A 303 12.08 -9.39 6.45
CA VAL A 303 11.45 -9.83 5.19
C VAL A 303 12.44 -10.67 4.38
N LEU A 304 13.66 -10.18 4.15
CA LEU A 304 14.65 -10.85 3.32
C LEU A 304 15.10 -12.18 3.92
N ARG A 305 15.35 -12.20 5.23
CA ARG A 305 15.72 -13.42 5.96
C ARG A 305 14.63 -14.49 5.88
N THR A 306 13.37 -14.06 5.97
CA THR A 306 12.23 -14.98 5.89
C THR A 306 12.06 -15.52 4.46
N ILE A 307 12.15 -14.67 3.44
CA ILE A 307 12.10 -15.08 2.03
C ILE A 307 13.22 -16.09 1.75
N ALA A 308 14.46 -15.76 2.14
CA ALA A 308 15.61 -16.62 1.93
C ALA A 308 15.40 -18.02 2.55
N ARG A 309 14.88 -18.08 3.77
CA ARG A 309 14.61 -19.32 4.46
C ARG A 309 13.52 -20.15 3.79
N VAL A 310 12.37 -19.53 3.41
CA VAL A 310 11.24 -20.25 2.81
C VAL A 310 11.56 -20.77 1.42
N LEU A 311 12.38 -20.04 0.66
CA LEU A 311 12.77 -20.38 -0.70
C LEU A 311 14.12 -21.10 -0.82
N ASP A 312 14.77 -21.39 0.30
CA ASP A 312 16.13 -21.96 0.33
C ASP A 312 17.12 -21.14 -0.54
N LEU A 313 17.20 -19.84 -0.22
CA LEU A 313 18.11 -18.90 -0.87
C LEU A 313 19.29 -18.59 0.04
N PRO A 314 20.50 -18.39 -0.50
CA PRO A 314 21.61 -17.86 0.28
C PRO A 314 21.30 -16.42 0.69
N TYR A 315 21.44 -16.10 1.97
CA TYR A 315 21.29 -14.73 2.49
C TYR A 315 22.17 -14.57 3.72
N ASP A 316 23.28 -13.86 3.57
CA ASP A 316 24.29 -13.71 4.62
C ASP A 316 24.04 -12.50 5.53
N GLY A 317 22.99 -11.69 5.28
CA GLY A 317 22.61 -10.55 6.11
C GLY A 317 23.69 -9.49 6.19
N VAL A 318 24.27 -9.09 5.06
CA VAL A 318 25.34 -8.09 5.05
C VAL A 318 24.73 -6.72 5.28
N ARG A 319 24.84 -6.16 6.50
CA ARG A 319 24.88 -4.72 6.70
C ARG A 319 26.32 -4.29 6.45
N ALA A 320 26.51 -3.50 5.39
CA ALA A 320 27.78 -2.79 5.20
C ALA A 320 27.97 -1.68 6.25
#